data_042110e35aeae477bfa1798d1c24d87a
#
_entry.id   042110e35aeae477bfa1798d1c24d87a
#
_cell.length_a   1.000
_cell.length_b   1.000
_cell.length_c   1.000
_cell.angle_alpha   90.00
_cell.angle_beta   90.00
_cell.angle_gamma   90.00
#
_symmetry.space_group_name_H-M   'P 1'
#
loop_
_entity.id
_entity.type
_entity.pdbx_description
1 polymer ?
#
loop_
_entity_poly.entity_id
_entity_poly.type
_entity_poly.pdbx_seq_one_letter_code
_entity_poly.pdbx_strand_id
1 'polypeptide(L)'
;HQTYRIQPHYRYPVDFMNPRKHGGNVWQHLKTFKKYLFDSIPLSYFMYNDNEAKFSQRKWFEKCDDYAIMVPIVEMSESPYQMDFINYYYEREYENRDANRDIKERCIKEILEKKKLSPQNVYKKRKTFFPQMDKIEIDITFDCNLKCKGCNRSCGLAPSRERMDLQDIKRFVQESIQLNIKWKLINILGGEPTLHPQLKDILGILQTEYADAFNNDVIIQVVSNRYTKQSRNICEEIKSFKNVRIDYESTKDDNEIGYFTPFADAPIDDPNFKDEDYQKACWVASYCGIGLNKNGYYGCSVCGGISRVLNDGEGVKSLAELTESVIKSHFEKYCKLCGNFKHYSNSHGDFLLRCEKDSFREIISPTWERLYKEYNRQEKIIK
;
A
#
# COMPACT_ATOMS: atom_id res chain seq x y z
N HIS A 1 14.09 28.54 39.73
CA HIS A 1 14.20 29.46 38.54
C HIS A 1 14.83 28.69 37.41
N GLN A 2 14.01 28.27 36.44
CA GLN A 2 14.50 27.75 35.17
C GLN A 2 15.02 28.94 34.33
N THR A 3 16.28 28.97 34.05
CA THR A 3 16.90 29.98 33.19
C THR A 3 16.82 29.48 31.74
N TYR A 4 15.91 30.03 30.99
CA TYR A 4 15.86 29.80 29.55
C TYR A 4 17.00 30.56 28.86
N ARG A 5 17.89 29.88 28.18
CA ARG A 5 18.85 30.52 27.28
C ARG A 5 18.24 30.57 25.86
N ILE A 6 17.89 31.76 25.39
CA ILE A 6 17.62 32.00 23.99
C ILE A 6 18.93 31.84 23.24
N GLN A 7 19.06 30.83 22.42
CA GLN A 7 20.21 30.75 21.51
C GLN A 7 20.03 31.80 20.40
N PRO A 8 21.08 32.53 20.00
CA PRO A 8 21.00 33.48 18.92
C PRO A 8 20.59 32.72 17.63
N HIS A 9 19.65 33.31 16.89
CA HIS A 9 19.23 32.83 15.61
C HIS A 9 20.35 33.11 14.59
N TYR A 10 21.08 32.08 14.20
CA TYR A 10 22.10 32.22 13.16
C TYR A 10 21.45 32.12 11.78
N ARG A 11 21.69 33.12 10.93
CA ARG A 11 21.34 33.01 9.52
C ARG A 11 22.17 31.89 8.91
N TYR A 12 21.54 31.08 8.08
CA TYR A 12 22.27 30.11 7.30
C TYR A 12 23.24 30.82 6.37
N PRO A 13 24.46 30.24 6.12
CA PRO A 13 25.37 30.78 5.11
C PRO A 13 24.66 30.86 3.75
N VAL A 14 25.08 31.78 2.89
CA VAL A 14 24.51 31.98 1.56
C VAL A 14 24.48 30.68 0.72
N ASP A 15 25.44 29.80 0.97
CA ASP A 15 25.57 28.52 0.29
C ASP A 15 25.06 27.32 1.12
N PHE A 16 24.10 27.55 2.05
CA PHE A 16 23.52 26.47 2.86
C PHE A 16 22.87 25.33 2.03
N MET A 17 22.64 25.59 0.75
CA MET A 17 22.24 24.61 -0.26
C MET A 17 23.31 23.54 -0.54
N ASN A 18 24.55 23.77 -0.11
CA ASN A 18 25.61 22.79 -0.23
C ASN A 18 25.93 22.17 1.15
N PRO A 19 25.11 21.22 1.59
CA PRO A 19 25.20 20.65 2.93
C PRO A 19 26.56 19.98 3.19
N ARG A 20 27.21 19.46 2.15
CA ARG A 20 28.48 18.74 2.29
C ARG A 20 29.65 19.68 2.56
N LYS A 21 29.59 20.90 2.08
CA LYS A 21 30.60 21.93 2.33
C LYS A 21 30.64 22.36 3.81
N HIS A 22 29.49 22.39 4.45
CA HIS A 22 29.34 22.85 5.83
C HIS A 22 29.35 21.73 6.88
N GLY A 23 29.62 20.49 6.49
CA GLY A 23 29.66 19.37 7.44
C GLY A 23 28.36 19.12 8.18
N GLY A 24 27.23 19.59 7.66
CA GLY A 24 25.89 19.33 8.19
C GLY A 24 25.47 20.14 9.40
N ASN A 25 26.31 20.97 9.99
CA ASN A 25 25.98 21.75 11.20
C ASN A 25 25.15 23.03 10.93
N VAL A 26 24.59 23.15 9.73
CA VAL A 26 23.96 24.39 9.25
C VAL A 26 22.51 24.50 9.69
N TRP A 27 21.83 23.34 9.84
CA TRP A 27 20.38 23.36 10.07
C TRP A 27 20.05 23.20 11.54
N GLN A 28 19.33 24.20 12.07
CA GLN A 28 18.79 24.18 13.43
C GLN A 28 17.37 23.59 13.45
N HIS A 29 16.84 23.29 14.64
CA HIS A 29 15.45 22.93 14.80
C HIS A 29 14.57 24.20 14.71
N LEU A 30 13.36 24.20 14.20
CA LEU A 30 12.57 23.12 13.66
C LEU A 30 12.82 22.98 12.14
N LYS A 31 12.78 21.75 11.62
CA LYS A 31 12.95 21.48 10.18
C LYS A 31 11.65 20.88 9.65
N THR A 32 11.09 21.46 8.60
CA THR A 32 9.94 20.94 7.89
C THR A 32 10.28 20.73 6.42
N PHE A 33 9.76 19.71 5.82
CA PHE A 33 9.96 19.39 4.40
C PHE A 33 8.76 18.62 3.85
N LYS A 34 8.63 18.62 2.55
CA LYS A 34 7.59 17.84 1.88
C LYS A 34 7.91 16.35 1.96
N LYS A 35 6.94 15.55 2.34
CA LYS A 35 7.08 14.09 2.56
C LYS A 35 7.74 13.39 1.37
N TYR A 36 7.41 13.76 0.13
CA TYR A 36 7.96 13.12 -1.06
C TYR A 36 9.50 13.25 -1.17
N LEU A 37 10.10 14.29 -0.59
CA LEU A 37 11.56 14.42 -0.54
C LEU A 37 12.16 13.34 0.37
N PHE A 38 11.56 13.11 1.53
CA PHE A 38 11.96 12.03 2.43
C PHE A 38 11.80 10.65 1.79
N ASP A 39 10.63 10.42 1.17
CA ASP A 39 10.33 9.15 0.48
C ASP A 39 11.30 8.86 -0.70
N SER A 40 12.01 9.88 -1.18
CA SER A 40 13.01 9.75 -2.25
C SER A 40 14.40 9.37 -1.76
N ILE A 41 14.63 9.32 -0.44
CA ILE A 41 15.93 8.96 0.13
C ILE A 41 16.06 7.43 0.11
N PRO A 42 17.07 6.87 -0.57
CA PRO A 42 17.30 5.43 -0.52
C PRO A 42 17.65 4.96 0.89
N LEU A 43 17.11 3.82 1.34
CA LEU A 43 17.41 3.25 2.66
C LEU A 43 18.90 3.12 2.96
N SER A 44 19.72 2.88 1.93
CA SER A 44 21.17 2.84 2.07
C SER A 44 21.80 4.13 2.62
N TYR A 45 21.06 5.25 2.60
CA TYR A 45 21.53 6.52 3.17
C TYR A 45 21.49 6.53 4.70
N PHE A 46 20.77 5.63 5.32
CA PHE A 46 20.67 5.46 6.77
C PHE A 46 21.59 4.36 7.32
N MET A 47 22.40 3.75 6.46
CA MET A 47 23.25 2.61 6.80
C MET A 47 24.73 2.90 6.50
N TYR A 48 25.62 2.23 7.23
CA TYR A 48 27.06 2.23 6.91
C TYR A 48 27.32 1.61 5.53
N ASN A 49 28.33 2.12 4.82
CA ASN A 49 28.79 1.52 3.57
C ASN A 49 29.54 0.23 3.90
N ASP A 50 28.94 -0.88 3.53
CA ASP A 50 29.55 -2.19 3.56
C ASP A 50 29.25 -2.86 2.22
N ASN A 51 30.19 -2.75 1.30
CA ASN A 51 30.05 -3.25 -0.07
C ASN A 51 30.11 -4.79 -0.15
N GLU A 52 30.59 -5.45 0.89
CA GLU A 52 30.70 -6.92 0.97
C GLU A 52 29.49 -7.55 1.64
N ALA A 53 28.78 -6.80 2.50
CA ALA A 53 27.58 -7.28 3.17
C ALA A 53 26.34 -7.22 2.28
N LYS A 54 25.51 -8.26 2.34
CA LYS A 54 24.15 -8.20 1.78
C LYS A 54 23.37 -7.05 2.43
N PHE A 55 22.48 -6.39 1.67
CA PHE A 55 21.71 -5.25 2.16
C PHE A 55 21.05 -5.49 3.52
N SER A 56 20.46 -6.66 3.73
CA SER A 56 19.84 -7.08 5.00
C SER A 56 20.80 -7.24 6.18
N GLN A 57 22.10 -7.25 5.95
CA GLN A 57 23.14 -7.43 6.97
C GLN A 57 23.86 -6.12 7.30
N ARG A 58 23.58 -5.04 6.57
CA ARG A 58 24.18 -3.72 6.82
C ARG A 58 23.69 -3.14 8.13
N LYS A 59 24.59 -2.46 8.84
CA LYS A 59 24.26 -1.80 10.10
C LYS A 59 23.67 -0.42 9.85
N TRP A 60 22.60 -0.09 10.56
CA TRP A 60 22.04 1.26 10.62
C TRP A 60 22.96 2.21 11.38
N PHE A 61 22.88 3.50 11.06
CA PHE A 61 23.54 4.51 11.89
C PHE A 61 22.95 4.53 13.29
N GLU A 62 23.82 4.57 14.30
CA GLU A 62 23.40 4.64 15.69
C GLU A 62 23.09 6.09 16.13
N LYS A 63 23.55 7.07 15.35
CA LYS A 63 23.41 8.52 15.61
C LYS A 63 23.31 9.30 14.32
N CYS A 64 22.99 10.60 14.41
CA CYS A 64 22.98 11.53 13.29
C CYS A 64 21.88 11.26 12.25
N ASP A 65 20.72 10.75 12.68
CA ASP A 65 19.57 10.53 11.80
C ASP A 65 19.13 11.81 11.11
N ASP A 66 19.20 12.96 11.81
CA ASP A 66 18.89 14.26 11.24
C ASP A 66 19.81 14.65 10.08
N TYR A 67 21.09 14.26 10.12
CA TYR A 67 22.01 14.46 9.01
C TYR A 67 21.67 13.55 7.82
N ALA A 68 21.43 12.28 8.10
CA ALA A 68 21.06 11.29 7.10
C ALA A 68 19.76 11.68 6.36
N ILE A 69 18.88 12.41 7.03
CA ILE A 69 17.65 12.96 6.46
C ILE A 69 17.91 14.29 5.74
N MET A 70 18.53 15.25 6.41
CA MET A 70 18.59 16.63 5.90
C MET A 70 19.58 16.82 4.76
N VAL A 71 20.72 16.11 4.74
CA VAL A 71 21.67 16.23 3.63
C VAL A 71 21.00 15.91 2.30
N PRO A 72 20.39 14.72 2.09
CA PRO A 72 19.73 14.41 0.83
C PRO A 72 18.48 15.28 0.58
N ILE A 73 17.72 15.68 1.59
CA ILE A 73 16.56 16.56 1.41
C ILE A 73 16.98 17.91 0.84
N VAL A 74 18.03 18.53 1.39
CA VAL A 74 18.50 19.83 0.88
C VAL A 74 19.08 19.68 -0.53
N GLU A 75 19.80 18.59 -0.81
CA GLU A 75 20.33 18.30 -2.14
C GLU A 75 19.24 18.13 -3.22
N MET A 76 18.09 17.59 -2.83
CA MET A 76 16.94 17.38 -3.71
C MET A 76 15.99 18.58 -3.76
N SER A 77 16.11 19.56 -2.84
CA SER A 77 15.23 20.72 -2.78
C SER A 77 15.58 21.75 -3.84
N GLU A 78 14.56 22.25 -4.56
CA GLU A 78 14.73 23.32 -5.54
C GLU A 78 14.73 24.71 -4.88
N SER A 79 14.00 24.88 -3.76
CA SER A 79 13.83 26.17 -3.09
C SER A 79 13.68 25.99 -1.57
N PRO A 80 14.74 25.63 -0.86
CA PRO A 80 14.68 25.60 0.59
C PRO A 80 14.63 27.02 1.14
N TYR A 81 13.86 27.22 2.21
CA TYR A 81 13.65 28.50 2.83
C TYR A 81 13.99 28.49 4.32
N GLN A 82 14.67 29.49 4.80
CA GLN A 82 14.91 29.73 6.22
C GLN A 82 13.88 30.71 6.76
N MET A 83 13.17 30.33 7.83
CA MET A 83 12.25 31.23 8.54
C MET A 83 13.01 32.19 9.45
N ASP A 84 12.65 33.48 9.41
CA ASP A 84 13.32 34.56 10.15
C ASP A 84 12.69 34.79 11.54
N PHE A 85 11.88 33.90 12.05
CA PHE A 85 11.23 34.06 13.35
C PHE A 85 11.42 32.82 14.24
N ILE A 86 11.33 33.02 15.56
CA ILE A 86 11.43 31.95 16.57
C ILE A 86 10.07 31.24 16.60
N ASN A 87 10.07 29.95 16.25
CA ASN A 87 8.87 29.12 16.19
C ASN A 87 9.00 27.83 17.07
N TYR A 88 10.07 27.71 17.84
CA TYR A 88 10.35 26.50 18.56
C TYR A 88 11.15 26.74 19.85
N TYR A 89 10.70 26.13 20.94
CA TYR A 89 11.44 26.06 22.21
C TYR A 89 11.97 24.66 22.40
N TYR A 90 13.28 24.53 22.54
CA TYR A 90 13.97 23.24 22.73
C TYR A 90 14.45 23.13 24.17
N GLU A 91 13.82 22.24 24.94
CA GLU A 91 14.26 21.89 26.29
C GLU A 91 15.32 20.78 26.19
N ARG A 92 16.51 21.06 26.69
CA ARG A 92 17.64 20.14 26.62
C ARG A 92 17.98 19.65 28.01
N GLU A 93 17.79 18.38 28.29
CA GLU A 93 18.44 17.72 29.41
C GLU A 93 19.97 17.67 29.18
N TYR A 94 20.74 17.76 30.27
CA TYR A 94 22.20 17.78 30.21
C TYR A 94 22.72 16.41 29.75
N GLU A 95 22.86 16.20 28.45
CA GLU A 95 23.57 15.05 27.91
C GLU A 95 25.08 15.31 27.93
N ASN A 96 25.86 14.30 28.35
CA ASN A 96 27.30 14.31 28.20
C ASN A 96 27.66 14.32 26.69
N ARG A 97 27.98 15.50 26.18
CA ARG A 97 28.19 15.74 24.73
C ARG A 97 29.37 14.93 24.16
N ASP A 98 30.30 14.51 25.01
CA ASP A 98 31.52 13.85 24.55
C ASP A 98 31.40 12.32 24.49
N ALA A 99 30.46 11.73 25.21
CA ALA A 99 30.31 10.27 25.31
C ALA A 99 30.08 9.53 23.98
N ASN A 100 29.72 10.23 22.89
CA ASN A 100 29.43 9.62 21.58
C ASN A 100 30.05 10.39 20.42
N ARG A 101 31.11 11.15 20.67
CA ARG A 101 31.72 12.02 19.66
C ARG A 101 32.27 11.22 18.47
N ASP A 102 33.00 10.16 18.73
CA ASP A 102 33.63 9.31 17.70
C ASP A 102 32.56 8.63 16.83
N ILE A 103 31.46 8.18 17.43
CA ILE A 103 30.33 7.58 16.69
C ILE A 103 29.70 8.63 15.79
N LYS A 104 29.46 9.84 16.29
CA LYS A 104 28.87 10.93 15.51
C LYS A 104 29.76 11.32 14.33
N GLU A 105 31.06 11.49 14.56
CA GLU A 105 32.05 11.85 13.53
C GLU A 105 32.10 10.77 12.43
N ARG A 106 32.09 9.49 12.81
CA ARG A 106 32.03 8.37 11.86
C ARG A 106 30.74 8.38 11.05
N CYS A 107 29.58 8.52 11.70
CA CYS A 107 28.30 8.58 10.99
C CYS A 107 28.24 9.76 9.99
N ILE A 108 28.68 10.95 10.43
CA ILE A 108 28.70 12.15 9.56
C ILE A 108 29.61 11.91 8.35
N LYS A 109 30.81 11.37 8.56
CA LYS A 109 31.73 11.05 7.46
C LYS A 109 31.07 10.13 6.44
N GLU A 110 30.49 9.03 6.89
CA GLU A 110 29.78 8.07 6.03
C GLU A 110 28.63 8.71 5.26
N ILE A 111 27.85 9.57 5.91
CA ILE A 111 26.74 10.29 5.25
C ILE A 111 27.25 11.22 4.16
N LEU A 112 28.34 11.95 4.42
CA LEU A 112 28.91 12.89 3.48
C LEU A 112 29.65 12.21 2.31
N GLU A 113 30.10 10.97 2.47
CA GLU A 113 30.70 10.15 1.41
C GLU A 113 29.66 9.49 0.50
N LYS A 114 28.40 9.42 0.89
CA LYS A 114 27.34 8.85 0.04
C LYS A 114 27.16 9.65 -1.24
N LYS A 115 26.66 9.00 -2.28
CA LYS A 115 26.38 9.64 -3.57
C LYS A 115 25.50 10.87 -3.36
N LYS A 116 25.93 12.02 -3.92
CA LYS A 116 25.12 13.25 -3.89
C LYS A 116 23.81 13.02 -4.65
N LEU A 117 22.68 13.44 -4.05
CA LEU A 117 21.39 13.50 -4.72
C LEU A 117 21.18 14.88 -5.35
N SER A 118 20.17 15.00 -6.19
CA SER A 118 19.80 16.23 -6.89
C SER A 118 18.28 16.29 -7.04
N PRO A 119 17.68 17.43 -7.43
CA PRO A 119 16.25 17.49 -7.73
C PRO A 119 15.77 16.45 -8.74
N GLN A 120 16.65 15.97 -9.61
CA GLN A 120 16.34 14.90 -10.57
C GLN A 120 16.17 13.52 -9.91
N ASN A 121 16.70 13.33 -8.69
CA ASN A 121 16.52 12.11 -7.90
C ASN A 121 15.22 12.11 -7.13
N VAL A 122 14.57 13.27 -7.01
CA VAL A 122 13.22 13.35 -6.48
C VAL A 122 12.31 12.55 -7.41
N TYR A 123 11.49 11.73 -6.82
CA TYR A 123 10.54 10.89 -7.53
C TYR A 123 9.58 11.71 -8.40
N LYS A 124 10.09 12.24 -9.53
CA LYS A 124 9.26 12.71 -10.65
C LYS A 124 8.85 11.56 -11.58
N LYS A 125 9.49 10.40 -11.42
CA LYS A 125 9.09 9.20 -12.16
C LYS A 125 8.54 8.17 -11.19
N ARG A 126 7.24 8.18 -11.03
CA ARG A 126 6.51 7.09 -10.40
C ARG A 126 6.98 5.78 -11.03
N LYS A 127 7.37 4.80 -10.20
CA LYS A 127 7.66 3.46 -10.65
C LYS A 127 6.41 2.87 -11.31
N THR A 128 6.58 2.24 -12.45
CA THR A 128 5.50 1.48 -13.07
C THR A 128 5.38 0.13 -12.37
N PHE A 129 4.19 -0.20 -11.93
CA PHE A 129 3.84 -1.48 -11.37
C PHE A 129 3.01 -2.26 -12.38
N PHE A 130 3.20 -3.57 -12.42
CA PHE A 130 2.42 -4.47 -13.24
C PHE A 130 2.01 -5.67 -12.40
N PRO A 131 0.82 -6.27 -12.60
CA PRO A 131 0.39 -7.40 -11.80
C PRO A 131 1.29 -8.61 -12.02
N GLN A 132 1.51 -9.37 -10.95
CA GLN A 132 2.10 -10.69 -11.06
C GLN A 132 1.05 -11.62 -11.68
N MET A 133 1.28 -12.06 -12.90
CA MET A 133 0.33 -12.86 -13.68
C MET A 133 0.22 -14.32 -13.19
N ASP A 134 0.94 -14.70 -12.15
CA ASP A 134 0.85 -15.99 -11.47
C ASP A 134 0.13 -15.91 -10.10
N LYS A 135 -0.49 -14.73 -9.83
CA LYS A 135 -1.32 -14.49 -8.63
C LYS A 135 -2.67 -13.91 -9.03
N ILE A 136 -3.71 -14.36 -8.33
CA ILE A 136 -5.08 -13.86 -8.53
C ILE A 136 -5.82 -13.72 -7.20
N GLU A 137 -6.57 -12.64 -7.07
CA GLU A 137 -7.56 -12.45 -6.00
C GLU A 137 -8.96 -12.63 -6.58
N ILE A 138 -9.72 -13.56 -6.02
CA ILE A 138 -11.09 -13.88 -6.46
C ILE A 138 -12.07 -13.42 -5.38
N ASP A 139 -12.82 -12.35 -5.68
CA ASP A 139 -13.90 -11.87 -4.82
C ASP A 139 -15.16 -12.72 -5.06
N ILE A 140 -15.30 -13.82 -4.31
CA ILE A 140 -16.43 -14.75 -4.48
C ILE A 140 -17.76 -14.18 -3.98
N THR A 141 -17.73 -13.14 -3.15
CA THR A 141 -18.90 -12.44 -2.63
C THR A 141 -18.56 -11.03 -2.19
N PHE A 142 -19.50 -10.11 -2.23
CA PHE A 142 -19.40 -8.79 -1.59
C PHE A 142 -20.20 -8.70 -0.27
N ASP A 143 -20.90 -9.78 0.11
CA ASP A 143 -21.54 -9.87 1.43
C ASP A 143 -20.48 -9.93 2.54
N CYS A 144 -20.64 -9.10 3.57
CA CYS A 144 -19.69 -9.03 4.69
C CYS A 144 -20.40 -8.74 6.00
N ASN A 145 -19.94 -9.35 7.07
CA ASN A 145 -20.43 -9.15 8.43
C ASN A 145 -19.77 -7.96 9.14
N LEU A 146 -18.77 -7.28 8.49
CA LEU A 146 -18.07 -6.12 9.01
C LEU A 146 -18.25 -4.89 8.11
N LYS A 147 -18.01 -3.71 8.70
CA LYS A 147 -18.00 -2.41 8.02
C LYS A 147 -16.65 -1.73 8.27
N CYS A 148 -15.58 -2.37 7.83
CA CYS A 148 -14.21 -1.86 8.02
C CYS A 148 -14.03 -0.52 7.33
N LYS A 149 -13.38 0.43 8.00
CA LYS A 149 -13.01 1.72 7.42
C LYS A 149 -11.94 1.51 6.35
N GLY A 150 -12.04 2.23 5.23
CA GLY A 150 -11.11 2.09 4.13
C GLY A 150 -11.17 0.73 3.41
N CYS A 151 -12.29 -0.01 3.55
CA CYS A 151 -12.47 -1.30 2.88
C CYS A 151 -12.40 -1.12 1.35
N ASN A 152 -11.36 -1.68 0.74
CA ASN A 152 -11.09 -1.58 -0.69
C ASN A 152 -12.08 -2.37 -1.59
N ARG A 153 -13.03 -3.09 -1.02
CA ARG A 153 -14.21 -3.66 -1.70
C ARG A 153 -15.48 -2.87 -1.40
N SER A 154 -15.39 -1.80 -0.62
CA SER A 154 -16.52 -0.93 -0.23
C SER A 154 -17.71 -1.68 0.41
N CYS A 155 -17.48 -2.81 1.08
CA CYS A 155 -18.55 -3.64 1.63
C CYS A 155 -19.42 -2.90 2.67
N GLY A 156 -18.83 -1.96 3.41
CA GLY A 156 -19.56 -1.13 4.39
C GLY A 156 -20.32 0.04 3.79
N LEU A 157 -19.76 0.68 2.74
CA LEU A 157 -20.28 1.90 2.13
C LEU A 157 -21.19 1.65 0.92
N ALA A 158 -20.94 0.53 0.21
CA ALA A 158 -21.76 0.05 -0.89
C ALA A 158 -22.07 -1.44 -0.68
N PRO A 159 -22.91 -1.78 0.32
CA PRO A 159 -23.22 -3.18 0.65
C PRO A 159 -23.95 -3.87 -0.51
N SER A 160 -23.53 -5.07 -0.83
CA SER A 160 -24.14 -5.90 -1.88
C SER A 160 -24.09 -7.37 -1.44
N ARG A 161 -25.01 -8.16 -1.99
CA ARG A 161 -25.06 -9.62 -1.80
C ARG A 161 -24.68 -10.37 -3.07
N GLU A 162 -24.03 -9.72 -4.00
CA GLU A 162 -23.51 -10.36 -5.22
C GLU A 162 -22.54 -11.47 -4.85
N ARG A 163 -22.70 -12.59 -5.57
CA ARG A 163 -21.89 -13.80 -5.37
C ARG A 163 -21.57 -14.41 -6.72
N MET A 164 -20.38 -14.98 -6.80
CA MET A 164 -20.04 -15.88 -7.91
C MET A 164 -20.76 -17.22 -7.70
N ASP A 165 -21.18 -17.83 -8.78
CA ASP A 165 -21.71 -19.21 -8.74
C ASP A 165 -20.61 -20.22 -9.09
N LEU A 166 -20.92 -21.51 -8.98
CA LEU A 166 -19.95 -22.57 -9.25
C LEU A 166 -19.53 -22.60 -10.72
N GLN A 167 -20.37 -22.10 -11.64
CA GLN A 167 -20.03 -22.05 -13.07
C GLN A 167 -18.99 -20.96 -13.35
N ASP A 168 -19.01 -19.85 -12.61
CA ASP A 168 -17.98 -18.82 -12.69
C ASP A 168 -16.60 -19.40 -12.31
N ILE A 169 -16.56 -20.21 -11.25
CA ILE A 169 -15.33 -20.85 -10.79
C ILE A 169 -14.85 -21.94 -11.77
N LYS A 170 -15.76 -22.75 -12.29
CA LYS A 170 -15.43 -23.76 -13.31
C LYS A 170 -14.87 -23.10 -14.58
N ARG A 171 -15.48 -22.00 -15.03
CA ARG A 171 -14.96 -21.21 -16.16
C ARG A 171 -13.55 -20.70 -15.89
N PHE A 172 -13.29 -20.13 -14.70
CA PHE A 172 -11.95 -19.71 -14.31
C PHE A 172 -10.93 -20.86 -14.37
N VAL A 173 -11.28 -22.03 -13.86
CA VAL A 173 -10.42 -23.21 -13.90
C VAL A 173 -10.15 -23.64 -15.35
N GLN A 174 -11.17 -23.74 -16.16
CA GLN A 174 -11.05 -24.14 -17.57
C GLN A 174 -10.18 -23.17 -18.37
N GLU A 175 -10.40 -21.86 -18.23
CA GLU A 175 -9.59 -20.83 -18.89
C GLU A 175 -8.12 -20.89 -18.42
N SER A 176 -7.89 -21.10 -17.12
CA SER A 176 -6.53 -21.23 -16.57
C SER A 176 -5.77 -22.42 -17.15
N ILE A 177 -6.44 -23.56 -17.31
CA ILE A 177 -5.86 -24.78 -17.91
C ILE A 177 -5.61 -24.55 -19.42
N GLN A 178 -6.60 -24.02 -20.16
CA GLN A 178 -6.50 -23.76 -21.60
C GLN A 178 -5.34 -22.81 -21.93
N LEU A 179 -5.13 -21.79 -21.11
CA LEU A 179 -4.05 -20.81 -21.25
C LEU A 179 -2.74 -21.27 -20.62
N ASN A 180 -2.69 -22.48 -20.08
CA ASN A 180 -1.52 -23.05 -19.38
C ASN A 180 -0.98 -22.15 -18.26
N ILE A 181 -1.85 -21.45 -17.53
CA ILE A 181 -1.46 -20.58 -16.42
C ILE A 181 -1.34 -21.42 -15.15
N LYS A 182 -0.14 -21.48 -14.61
CA LYS A 182 0.15 -22.14 -13.34
C LYS A 182 0.19 -21.10 -12.22
N TRP A 183 -0.98 -20.92 -11.58
CA TRP A 183 -1.08 -20.00 -10.44
C TRP A 183 -0.19 -20.44 -9.29
N LYS A 184 0.62 -19.55 -8.78
CA LYS A 184 1.34 -19.75 -7.49
C LYS A 184 0.40 -19.50 -6.32
N LEU A 185 -0.51 -18.56 -6.46
CA LEU A 185 -1.40 -18.15 -5.40
C LEU A 185 -2.79 -17.78 -5.95
N ILE A 186 -3.81 -18.46 -5.44
CA ILE A 186 -5.22 -18.10 -5.64
C ILE A 186 -5.77 -17.65 -4.29
N ASN A 187 -6.01 -16.36 -4.13
CA ASN A 187 -6.64 -15.80 -2.94
C ASN A 187 -8.16 -15.80 -3.11
N ILE A 188 -8.85 -16.50 -2.24
CA ILE A 188 -10.31 -16.53 -2.14
C ILE A 188 -10.72 -15.52 -1.07
N LEU A 189 -11.37 -14.44 -1.49
CA LEU A 189 -11.78 -13.34 -0.62
C LEU A 189 -13.05 -12.65 -1.14
N GLY A 190 -13.16 -11.35 -0.93
CA GLY A 190 -14.28 -10.51 -1.35
C GLY A 190 -14.75 -9.64 -0.20
N GLY A 191 -16.00 -9.81 0.25
CA GLY A 191 -16.47 -9.36 1.56
C GLY A 191 -15.93 -10.30 2.63
N GLU A 192 -16.80 -11.19 3.13
CA GLU A 192 -16.37 -12.29 4.01
C GLU A 192 -16.66 -13.64 3.30
N PRO A 193 -15.64 -14.35 2.84
CA PRO A 193 -15.83 -15.56 2.04
C PRO A 193 -16.57 -16.69 2.78
N THR A 194 -16.50 -16.73 4.11
CA THR A 194 -17.23 -17.73 4.91
C THR A 194 -18.76 -17.50 4.93
N LEU A 195 -19.23 -16.37 4.43
CA LEU A 195 -20.67 -16.10 4.22
C LEU A 195 -21.17 -16.66 2.86
N HIS A 196 -20.26 -17.11 1.99
CA HIS A 196 -20.66 -17.72 0.75
C HIS A 196 -21.17 -19.15 1.00
N PRO A 197 -22.45 -19.47 0.67
CA PRO A 197 -23.05 -20.75 1.02
C PRO A 197 -22.34 -21.96 0.38
N GLN A 198 -21.70 -21.76 -0.76
CA GLN A 198 -21.00 -22.80 -1.52
C GLN A 198 -19.48 -22.69 -1.42
N LEU A 199 -18.91 -22.07 -0.36
CA LEU A 199 -17.46 -21.93 -0.21
C LEU A 199 -16.74 -23.28 -0.32
N LYS A 200 -17.27 -24.33 0.31
CA LYS A 200 -16.66 -25.67 0.27
C LYS A 200 -16.70 -26.28 -1.13
N ASP A 201 -17.78 -26.09 -1.87
CA ASP A 201 -17.90 -26.55 -3.24
C ASP A 201 -16.91 -25.84 -4.16
N ILE A 202 -16.75 -24.50 -3.98
CA ILE A 202 -15.75 -23.69 -4.68
C ILE A 202 -14.34 -24.23 -4.43
N LEU A 203 -13.98 -24.48 -3.16
CA LEU A 203 -12.69 -25.03 -2.80
C LEU A 203 -12.51 -26.46 -3.33
N GLY A 204 -13.57 -27.26 -3.35
CA GLY A 204 -13.58 -28.59 -3.94
C GLY A 204 -13.25 -28.56 -5.44
N ILE A 205 -13.89 -27.67 -6.20
CA ILE A 205 -13.59 -27.48 -7.63
C ILE A 205 -12.15 -27.07 -7.83
N LEU A 206 -11.67 -26.05 -7.09
CA LEU A 206 -10.28 -25.59 -7.19
C LEU A 206 -9.28 -26.70 -6.82
N GLN A 207 -9.59 -27.53 -5.83
CA GLN A 207 -8.75 -28.65 -5.42
C GLN A 207 -8.72 -29.74 -6.50
N THR A 208 -9.89 -30.24 -6.91
CA THR A 208 -9.98 -31.43 -7.77
C THR A 208 -9.75 -31.13 -9.24
N GLU A 209 -10.38 -30.04 -9.76
CA GLU A 209 -10.35 -29.74 -11.19
C GLU A 209 -9.13 -28.90 -11.59
N TYR A 210 -8.51 -28.18 -10.64
CA TYR A 210 -7.30 -27.37 -10.94
C TYR A 210 -6.04 -27.90 -10.25
N ALA A 211 -6.03 -27.98 -8.89
CA ALA A 211 -4.81 -28.35 -8.17
C ALA A 211 -4.37 -29.79 -8.47
N ASP A 212 -5.22 -30.77 -8.23
CA ASP A 212 -4.88 -32.17 -8.42
C ASP A 212 -4.71 -32.55 -9.89
N ALA A 213 -5.50 -31.96 -10.79
CA ALA A 213 -5.49 -32.29 -12.22
C ALA A 213 -4.40 -31.56 -13.01
N PHE A 214 -3.95 -30.36 -12.58
CA PHE A 214 -3.12 -29.51 -13.44
C PHE A 214 -1.92 -28.85 -12.73
N ASN A 215 -2.09 -28.33 -11.51
CA ASN A 215 -1.04 -27.58 -10.81
C ASN A 215 -1.00 -27.87 -9.31
N ASN A 216 -0.36 -28.95 -8.94
CA ASN A 216 -0.33 -29.47 -7.57
C ASN A 216 0.40 -28.55 -6.55
N ASP A 217 1.21 -27.61 -7.05
CA ASP A 217 1.99 -26.68 -6.23
C ASP A 217 1.23 -25.36 -5.92
N VAL A 218 -0.01 -25.21 -6.44
CA VAL A 218 -0.81 -24.00 -6.17
C VAL A 218 -1.15 -23.88 -4.69
N ILE A 219 -1.08 -22.66 -4.18
CA ILE A 219 -1.61 -22.32 -2.87
C ILE A 219 -2.97 -21.66 -3.06
N ILE A 220 -4.02 -22.24 -2.47
CA ILE A 220 -5.36 -21.66 -2.40
C ILE A 220 -5.50 -21.05 -1.01
N GLN A 221 -5.46 -19.73 -0.93
CA GLN A 221 -5.51 -19.04 0.35
C GLN A 221 -6.89 -18.43 0.58
N VAL A 222 -7.54 -18.76 1.69
CA VAL A 222 -8.79 -18.16 2.10
C VAL A 222 -8.50 -17.00 3.06
N VAL A 223 -8.90 -15.80 2.65
CA VAL A 223 -8.69 -14.55 3.38
C VAL A 223 -9.99 -14.19 4.10
N SER A 224 -10.14 -14.64 5.34
CA SER A 224 -11.33 -14.42 6.18
C SER A 224 -11.02 -13.49 7.35
N ASN A 225 -11.99 -12.63 7.69
CA ASN A 225 -11.88 -11.81 8.89
C ASN A 225 -11.99 -12.62 10.20
N ARG A 226 -12.50 -13.83 10.16
CA ARG A 226 -12.66 -14.75 11.30
C ARG A 226 -13.33 -14.14 12.53
N TYR A 227 -14.09 -13.07 12.35
CA TYR A 227 -14.67 -12.30 13.44
C TYR A 227 -15.72 -13.09 14.23
N THR A 228 -16.60 -13.83 13.55
CA THR A 228 -17.62 -14.63 14.18
C THR A 228 -17.14 -16.05 14.53
N LYS A 229 -17.78 -16.68 15.52
CA LYS A 229 -17.57 -18.10 15.83
C LYS A 229 -17.83 -18.98 14.61
N GLN A 230 -18.90 -18.67 13.85
CA GLN A 230 -19.24 -19.40 12.61
C GLN A 230 -18.10 -19.31 11.57
N SER A 231 -17.58 -18.08 11.31
CA SER A 231 -16.46 -17.91 10.38
C SER A 231 -15.23 -18.69 10.82
N ARG A 232 -14.93 -18.69 12.12
CA ARG A 232 -13.81 -19.50 12.66
C ARG A 232 -14.03 -21.00 12.46
N ASN A 233 -15.23 -21.51 12.73
CA ASN A 233 -15.55 -22.92 12.55
C ASN A 233 -15.42 -23.33 11.08
N ILE A 234 -15.96 -22.55 10.15
CA ILE A 234 -15.82 -22.81 8.72
C ILE A 234 -14.33 -22.82 8.30
N CYS A 235 -13.52 -21.88 8.81
CA CYS A 235 -12.08 -21.86 8.56
C CYS A 235 -11.38 -23.15 9.05
N GLU A 236 -11.78 -23.70 10.21
CA GLU A 236 -11.22 -24.97 10.69
C GLU A 236 -11.62 -26.15 9.79
N GLU A 237 -12.88 -26.20 9.35
CA GLU A 237 -13.36 -27.27 8.49
C GLU A 237 -12.68 -27.31 7.12
N ILE A 238 -12.41 -26.14 6.51
CA ILE A 238 -11.77 -26.07 5.18
C ILE A 238 -10.27 -26.37 5.19
N LYS A 239 -9.62 -26.46 6.35
CA LYS A 239 -8.22 -26.91 6.47
C LYS A 239 -7.99 -28.35 6.01
N SER A 240 -9.08 -29.13 5.88
CA SER A 240 -9.00 -30.50 5.36
C SER A 240 -8.62 -30.58 3.87
N PHE A 241 -8.79 -29.52 3.11
CA PHE A 241 -8.37 -29.45 1.71
C PHE A 241 -6.84 -29.33 1.62
N LYS A 242 -6.21 -30.15 0.78
CA LYS A 242 -4.75 -30.31 0.70
C LYS A 242 -4.00 -29.03 0.35
N ASN A 243 -4.49 -28.26 -0.62
CA ASN A 243 -3.83 -27.05 -1.11
C ASN A 243 -4.35 -25.76 -0.44
N VAL A 244 -5.33 -25.88 0.50
CA VAL A 244 -5.96 -24.75 1.14
C VAL A 244 -5.21 -24.31 2.40
N ARG A 245 -5.00 -23.03 2.53
CA ARG A 245 -4.51 -22.41 3.76
C ARG A 245 -5.39 -21.22 4.16
N ILE A 246 -5.40 -20.89 5.45
CA ILE A 246 -6.10 -19.72 5.98
C ILE A 246 -5.11 -18.57 6.18
N ASP A 247 -5.49 -17.38 5.75
CA ASP A 247 -4.77 -16.17 6.09
C ASP A 247 -5.15 -15.70 7.51
N TYR A 248 -4.23 -15.93 8.45
CA TYR A 248 -4.43 -15.52 9.84
C TYR A 248 -4.15 -14.04 10.09
N GLU A 249 -3.41 -13.35 9.21
CA GLU A 249 -3.09 -11.93 9.34
C GLU A 249 -4.34 -11.05 9.12
N SER A 250 -5.32 -11.56 8.40
CA SER A 250 -6.62 -10.88 8.16
C SER A 250 -7.63 -11.05 9.29
N THR A 251 -7.30 -11.79 10.38
CA THR A 251 -8.18 -11.97 11.53
C THR A 251 -8.51 -10.64 12.20
N LYS A 252 -9.79 -10.42 12.51
CA LYS A 252 -10.28 -9.23 13.19
C LYS A 252 -10.89 -9.58 14.53
N ASP A 253 -10.76 -8.68 15.50
CA ASP A 253 -11.44 -8.73 16.78
C ASP A 253 -12.02 -7.34 17.13
N ASP A 254 -12.68 -7.21 18.29
CA ASP A 254 -13.31 -5.97 18.71
C ASP A 254 -12.31 -4.79 18.88
N ASN A 255 -11.03 -5.08 19.04
CA ASN A 255 -9.95 -4.10 19.18
C ASN A 255 -9.29 -3.77 17.84
N GLU A 256 -9.42 -4.65 16.85
CA GLU A 256 -8.74 -4.58 15.55
C GLU A 256 -9.70 -4.58 14.36
N ILE A 257 -10.91 -4.02 14.51
CA ILE A 257 -11.81 -3.84 13.37
C ILE A 257 -11.12 -2.98 12.32
N GLY A 258 -10.53 -3.67 11.36
CA GLY A 258 -9.82 -3.32 10.16
C GLY A 258 -9.54 -1.86 9.87
N TYR A 259 -8.28 -1.47 10.06
CA TYR A 259 -7.76 -0.24 9.47
C TYR A 259 -7.08 -0.61 8.15
N PHE A 260 -7.65 -0.12 7.06
CA PHE A 260 -7.01 -0.20 5.74
C PHE A 260 -6.50 1.18 5.34
N THR A 261 -5.54 1.21 4.43
CA THR A 261 -5.18 2.45 3.73
C THR A 261 -6.45 3.14 3.25
N PRO A 262 -6.59 4.46 3.41
CA PRO A 262 -7.78 5.19 2.99
C PRO A 262 -8.08 4.96 1.50
N PHE A 263 -8.94 4.00 1.21
CA PHE A 263 -9.29 3.62 -0.15
C PHE A 263 -10.11 4.71 -0.84
N ALA A 264 -11.09 5.27 -0.11
CA ALA A 264 -12.02 6.28 -0.64
C ALA A 264 -11.44 7.71 -0.62
N ASP A 265 -10.15 7.84 -0.82
CA ASP A 265 -9.40 9.10 -0.97
C ASP A 265 -8.85 9.23 -2.39
N ALA A 266 -9.71 9.66 -3.33
CA ALA A 266 -9.40 9.64 -4.76
C ALA A 266 -8.22 10.54 -5.11
N PRO A 267 -7.16 10.02 -5.80
CA PRO A 267 -6.04 10.82 -6.28
C PRO A 267 -6.45 12.00 -7.17
N ILE A 268 -7.50 11.85 -7.95
CA ILE A 268 -8.00 12.93 -8.83
C ILE A 268 -8.48 14.17 -8.06
N ASP A 269 -8.85 14.01 -6.79
CA ASP A 269 -9.26 15.11 -5.91
C ASP A 269 -8.07 15.79 -5.22
N ASP A 270 -6.87 15.24 -5.37
CA ASP A 270 -5.67 15.72 -4.70
C ASP A 270 -4.76 16.45 -5.70
N PRO A 271 -4.47 17.75 -5.48
CA PRO A 271 -3.61 18.55 -6.38
C PRO A 271 -2.23 17.95 -6.64
N ASN A 272 -1.72 17.12 -5.71
CA ASN A 272 -0.40 16.48 -5.86
C ASN A 272 -0.43 15.23 -6.75
N PHE A 273 -1.60 14.66 -7.03
CA PHE A 273 -1.75 13.39 -7.73
C PHE A 273 -2.67 13.45 -8.95
N LYS A 274 -3.48 14.51 -9.10
CA LYS A 274 -4.50 14.63 -10.16
C LYS A 274 -3.96 14.54 -11.60
N ASP A 275 -2.70 14.91 -11.80
CA ASP A 275 -2.02 14.94 -13.10
C ASP A 275 -1.03 13.77 -13.27
N GLU A 276 -1.10 12.76 -12.40
CA GLU A 276 -0.24 11.58 -12.48
C GLU A 276 -0.66 10.61 -13.61
N ASP A 277 0.29 9.84 -14.10
CA ASP A 277 0.05 8.75 -15.04
C ASP A 277 -0.51 7.52 -14.29
N TYR A 278 -1.82 7.37 -14.28
CA TYR A 278 -2.50 6.31 -13.56
C TYR A 278 -2.25 4.90 -14.13
N GLN A 279 -1.80 4.79 -15.39
CA GLN A 279 -1.40 3.51 -15.98
C GLN A 279 -0.19 2.88 -15.27
N LYS A 280 0.56 3.67 -14.50
CA LYS A 280 1.66 3.17 -13.68
C LYS A 280 1.22 2.37 -12.46
N ALA A 281 -0.06 2.38 -12.12
CA ALA A 281 -0.64 1.65 -11.00
C ALA A 281 0.05 1.91 -9.65
N CYS A 282 -0.01 0.95 -8.74
CA CYS A 282 0.64 0.99 -7.43
C CYS A 282 1.13 -0.41 -7.02
N TRP A 283 1.82 -0.48 -5.89
CA TRP A 283 2.39 -1.71 -5.34
C TRP A 283 1.36 -2.84 -5.16
N VAL A 284 0.09 -2.50 -4.88
CA VAL A 284 -0.99 -3.49 -4.70
C VAL A 284 -1.13 -4.37 -5.94
N ALA A 285 -1.09 -3.79 -7.15
CA ALA A 285 -1.18 -4.56 -8.38
C ALA A 285 -0.05 -5.60 -8.48
N SER A 286 1.20 -5.22 -8.16
CA SER A 286 2.33 -6.15 -8.21
C SER A 286 2.36 -7.14 -7.04
N TYR A 287 1.71 -6.86 -5.92
CA TYR A 287 1.68 -7.76 -4.75
C TYR A 287 0.54 -8.76 -4.82
N CYS A 288 -0.67 -8.29 -5.15
CA CYS A 288 -1.89 -9.09 -5.16
C CYS A 288 -2.12 -9.82 -6.49
N GLY A 289 -1.54 -9.33 -7.58
CA GLY A 289 -1.80 -9.86 -8.92
C GLY A 289 -3.10 -9.31 -9.52
N ILE A 290 -3.72 -10.10 -10.41
CA ILE A 290 -4.98 -9.73 -11.08
C ILE A 290 -6.19 -9.99 -10.18
N GLY A 291 -7.35 -9.42 -10.55
CA GLY A 291 -8.61 -9.62 -9.83
C GLY A 291 -9.65 -10.35 -10.67
N LEU A 292 -10.50 -11.10 -10.00
CA LEU A 292 -11.71 -11.71 -10.58
C LEU A 292 -12.88 -11.51 -9.61
N ASN A 293 -14.02 -11.13 -10.14
CA ASN A 293 -15.30 -11.13 -9.42
C ASN A 293 -16.44 -11.56 -10.35
N LYS A 294 -17.69 -11.47 -9.88
CA LYS A 294 -18.88 -11.80 -10.69
C LYS A 294 -18.96 -11.05 -12.03
N ASN A 295 -18.36 -9.86 -12.11
CA ASN A 295 -18.39 -9.01 -13.30
C ASN A 295 -17.27 -9.30 -14.31
N GLY A 296 -16.26 -10.09 -13.95
CA GLY A 296 -15.16 -10.50 -14.82
C GLY A 296 -13.78 -10.26 -14.24
N TYR A 297 -12.76 -10.26 -15.11
CA TYR A 297 -11.34 -10.08 -14.76
C TYR A 297 -10.93 -8.61 -14.85
N TYR A 298 -9.99 -8.25 -13.97
CA TYR A 298 -9.44 -6.90 -13.84
C TYR A 298 -7.92 -6.94 -13.64
N GLY A 299 -7.24 -5.89 -14.04
CA GLY A 299 -5.79 -5.73 -13.80
C GLY A 299 -5.38 -5.69 -12.32
N CYS A 300 -6.34 -5.47 -11.43
CA CYS A 300 -6.17 -5.53 -9.97
C CYS A 300 -7.55 -5.78 -9.34
N SER A 301 -7.61 -6.52 -8.26
CA SER A 301 -8.89 -6.82 -7.57
C SER A 301 -9.58 -5.57 -7.03
N VAL A 302 -8.80 -4.55 -6.61
CA VAL A 302 -9.36 -3.26 -6.18
C VAL A 302 -10.06 -2.54 -7.34
N CYS A 303 -9.58 -2.67 -8.59
CA CYS A 303 -10.29 -2.17 -9.76
C CYS A 303 -11.69 -2.81 -9.87
N GLY A 304 -11.79 -4.12 -9.65
CA GLY A 304 -13.07 -4.83 -9.61
C GLY A 304 -14.02 -4.33 -8.51
N GLY A 305 -13.48 -4.01 -7.33
CA GLY A 305 -14.24 -3.41 -6.24
C GLY A 305 -14.78 -2.01 -6.59
N ILE A 306 -13.98 -1.18 -7.28
CA ILE A 306 -14.41 0.15 -7.76
C ILE A 306 -15.45 0.02 -8.87
N SER A 307 -15.19 -0.85 -9.86
CA SER A 307 -16.12 -1.10 -10.99
C SER A 307 -17.51 -1.49 -10.49
N ARG A 308 -17.60 -2.31 -9.43
CA ARG A 308 -18.85 -2.65 -8.78
C ARG A 308 -19.61 -1.42 -8.26
N VAL A 309 -18.92 -0.51 -7.56
CA VAL A 309 -19.54 0.72 -7.04
C VAL A 309 -19.99 1.64 -8.18
N LEU A 310 -19.22 1.71 -9.26
CA LEU A 310 -19.58 2.49 -10.46
C LEU A 310 -20.68 1.83 -11.28
N ASN A 311 -20.92 0.54 -11.11
CA ASN A 311 -21.82 -0.28 -11.91
C ASN A 311 -21.54 -0.15 -13.42
N ASP A 312 -20.27 -0.11 -13.80
CA ASP A 312 -19.83 0.12 -15.19
C ASP A 312 -19.62 -1.16 -16.00
N GLY A 313 -19.56 -2.32 -15.36
CA GLY A 313 -19.50 -3.63 -16.01
C GLY A 313 -18.26 -3.90 -16.85
N GLU A 314 -17.15 -3.17 -16.65
CA GLU A 314 -15.97 -3.24 -17.52
C GLU A 314 -15.00 -4.41 -17.23
N GLY A 315 -15.33 -5.33 -16.34
CA GLY A 315 -14.59 -6.57 -16.20
C GLY A 315 -14.62 -7.40 -17.49
N VAL A 316 -13.46 -7.80 -18.00
CA VAL A 316 -13.41 -8.67 -19.19
C VAL A 316 -13.91 -10.06 -18.86
N LYS A 317 -14.63 -10.68 -19.79
CA LYS A 317 -15.36 -11.92 -19.52
C LYS A 317 -14.51 -13.18 -19.67
N SER A 318 -13.38 -13.07 -20.34
CA SER A 318 -12.41 -14.16 -20.49
C SER A 318 -11.02 -13.74 -20.04
N LEU A 319 -10.31 -14.67 -19.41
CA LEU A 319 -8.93 -14.45 -18.96
C LEU A 319 -7.98 -14.16 -20.15
N ALA A 320 -8.27 -14.72 -21.34
CA ALA A 320 -7.51 -14.44 -22.56
C ALA A 320 -7.63 -12.98 -23.03
N GLU A 321 -8.72 -12.30 -22.70
CA GLU A 321 -8.95 -10.90 -23.05
C GLU A 321 -8.22 -9.93 -22.13
N LEU A 322 -7.70 -10.37 -20.97
CA LEU A 322 -6.98 -9.54 -20.02
C LEU A 322 -5.55 -9.24 -20.49
N THR A 323 -5.44 -8.58 -21.62
CA THR A 323 -4.16 -8.16 -22.20
C THR A 323 -3.50 -7.01 -21.45
N GLU A 324 -2.23 -6.75 -21.73
CA GLU A 324 -1.51 -5.60 -21.12
C GLU A 324 -2.22 -4.26 -21.39
N SER A 325 -2.77 -4.07 -22.58
CA SER A 325 -3.50 -2.84 -22.93
C SER A 325 -4.79 -2.70 -22.13
N VAL A 326 -5.51 -3.80 -21.89
CA VAL A 326 -6.73 -3.82 -21.06
C VAL A 326 -6.36 -3.55 -19.59
N ILE A 327 -5.30 -4.18 -19.10
CA ILE A 327 -4.80 -3.92 -17.73
C ILE A 327 -4.48 -2.43 -17.54
N LYS A 328 -3.77 -1.82 -18.49
CA LYS A 328 -3.45 -0.38 -18.45
C LYS A 328 -4.70 0.50 -18.52
N SER A 329 -5.70 0.13 -19.32
CA SER A 329 -6.97 0.86 -19.36
C SER A 329 -7.75 0.78 -18.05
N HIS A 330 -7.74 -0.37 -17.38
CA HIS A 330 -8.28 -0.52 -16.03
C HIS A 330 -7.55 0.39 -15.04
N PHE A 331 -6.22 0.46 -15.10
CA PHE A 331 -5.45 1.34 -14.21
C PHE A 331 -5.76 2.81 -14.47
N GLU A 332 -5.80 3.25 -15.73
CA GLU A 332 -6.17 4.62 -16.10
C GLU A 332 -7.55 5.01 -15.55
N LYS A 333 -8.49 4.07 -15.62
CA LYS A 333 -9.86 4.33 -15.18
C LYS A 333 -10.00 4.32 -13.66
N TYR A 334 -9.42 3.34 -12.96
CA TYR A 334 -9.72 3.06 -11.56
C TYR A 334 -8.66 3.57 -10.58
N CYS A 335 -7.37 3.66 -10.97
CA CYS A 335 -6.35 4.13 -10.05
C CYS A 335 -6.50 5.61 -9.68
N LYS A 336 -7.11 6.44 -10.53
CA LYS A 336 -7.45 7.83 -10.21
C LYS A 336 -8.49 7.98 -9.09
N LEU A 337 -9.21 6.90 -8.78
CA LEU A 337 -10.20 6.82 -7.71
C LEU A 337 -9.68 6.10 -6.46
N CYS A 338 -8.57 5.38 -6.57
CA CYS A 338 -8.07 4.47 -5.55
C CYS A 338 -7.02 5.14 -4.65
N GLY A 339 -7.31 5.36 -3.37
CA GLY A 339 -6.38 5.95 -2.42
C GLY A 339 -5.06 5.17 -2.25
N ASN A 340 -5.04 3.86 -2.54
CA ASN A 340 -3.79 3.09 -2.56
C ASN A 340 -2.78 3.65 -3.57
N PHE A 341 -3.23 4.36 -4.60
CA PHE A 341 -2.34 5.02 -5.56
C PHE A 341 -1.50 6.13 -4.92
N LYS A 342 -1.98 6.81 -3.89
CA LYS A 342 -1.25 7.87 -3.19
C LYS A 342 -0.12 7.32 -2.31
N HIS A 343 -0.20 6.07 -1.91
CA HIS A 343 0.74 5.45 -0.99
C HIS A 343 1.81 4.68 -1.74
N TYR A 344 3.03 5.20 -1.71
CA TYR A 344 4.19 4.54 -2.28
C TYR A 344 4.85 3.63 -1.27
N SER A 345 5.12 2.40 -1.68
CA SER A 345 6.21 1.63 -1.11
C SER A 345 7.30 1.47 -2.18
N ASN A 346 8.49 1.95 -1.91
CA ASN A 346 9.66 1.77 -2.77
C ASN A 346 10.40 0.48 -2.49
N SER A 347 10.04 -0.24 -1.45
CA SER A 347 10.70 -1.45 -0.99
C SER A 347 9.67 -2.50 -0.58
N HIS A 348 9.95 -3.73 -0.96
CA HIS A 348 9.26 -4.90 -0.44
C HIS A 348 9.54 -4.95 1.07
N GLY A 349 8.57 -4.60 1.89
CA GLY A 349 8.62 -4.76 3.34
C GLY A 349 8.47 -3.49 4.19
N ASP A 350 8.58 -2.28 3.63
CA ASP A 350 8.47 -1.05 4.43
C ASP A 350 7.02 -0.60 4.66
N PHE A 351 6.06 -1.43 4.33
CA PHE A 351 4.67 -1.06 4.29
C PHE A 351 3.85 -1.60 5.43
N LEU A 352 4.11 -1.10 6.61
CA LEU A 352 3.10 -0.97 7.65
C LEU A 352 3.39 0.33 8.39
N LEU A 353 3.14 1.47 7.75
CA LEU A 353 2.69 2.61 8.52
C LEU A 353 1.38 2.14 9.16
N ARG A 354 1.48 1.58 10.35
CA ARG A 354 0.37 1.43 11.26
C ARG A 354 -0.12 2.85 11.50
N CYS A 355 -1.18 3.22 10.78
CA CYS A 355 -1.92 4.41 11.14
C CYS A 355 -2.32 4.21 12.60
N GLU A 356 -1.89 5.10 13.49
CA GLU A 356 -2.28 5.06 14.89
C GLU A 356 -3.81 5.07 14.95
N LYS A 357 -4.39 4.25 15.82
CA LYS A 357 -5.84 4.05 15.94
C LYS A 357 -6.65 5.35 15.97
N ASP A 358 -6.09 6.41 16.53
CA ASP A 358 -6.77 7.69 16.78
C ASP A 358 -6.68 8.68 15.60
N SER A 359 -5.79 8.46 14.63
CA SER A 359 -5.62 9.33 13.47
C SER A 359 -6.45 8.91 12.25
N PHE A 360 -7.10 7.75 12.30
CA PHE A 360 -7.80 7.17 11.17
C PHE A 360 -9.23 7.70 11.06
N ARG A 361 -9.38 8.85 10.41
CA ARG A 361 -10.66 9.26 9.86
C ARG A 361 -10.83 8.55 8.51
N GLU A 362 -12.02 8.01 8.26
CA GLU A 362 -12.40 7.58 6.93
C GLU A 362 -12.37 8.80 6.02
N ILE A 363 -11.29 8.98 5.24
CA ILE A 363 -11.16 10.11 4.33
C ILE A 363 -11.99 9.72 3.11
N ILE A 364 -13.18 10.31 3.00
CA ILE A 364 -14.00 10.23 1.80
C ILE A 364 -13.77 11.52 1.03
N SER A 365 -13.13 11.41 -0.13
CA SER A 365 -12.94 12.55 -1.02
C SER A 365 -14.23 12.93 -1.73
N PRO A 366 -14.36 14.17 -2.26
CA PRO A 366 -15.58 14.65 -2.94
C PRO A 366 -16.08 13.73 -4.05
N THR A 367 -15.16 13.15 -4.84
CA THR A 367 -15.53 12.18 -5.88
C THR A 367 -16.19 10.94 -5.29
N TRP A 368 -15.63 10.37 -4.21
CA TRP A 368 -16.23 9.20 -3.57
C TRP A 368 -17.56 9.51 -2.87
N GLU A 369 -17.73 10.69 -2.27
CA GLU A 369 -19.02 11.11 -1.73
C GLU A 369 -20.11 11.10 -2.82
N ARG A 370 -19.80 11.62 -4.00
CA ARG A 370 -20.72 11.61 -5.14
C ARG A 370 -21.02 10.17 -5.60
N LEU A 371 -19.99 9.34 -5.77
CA LEU A 371 -20.14 7.95 -6.24
C LEU A 371 -20.99 7.11 -5.29
N TYR A 372 -20.80 7.23 -3.98
CA TYR A 372 -21.64 6.52 -3.00
C TYR A 372 -23.07 7.04 -2.97
N LYS A 373 -23.30 8.34 -3.19
CA LYS A 373 -24.65 8.89 -3.34
C LYS A 373 -25.35 8.32 -4.58
N GLU A 374 -24.65 8.21 -5.69
CA GLU A 374 -25.16 7.61 -6.93
C GLU A 374 -25.48 6.13 -6.75
N TYR A 375 -24.57 5.34 -6.16
CA TYR A 375 -24.78 3.94 -5.83
C TYR A 375 -26.05 3.76 -4.96
N ASN A 376 -26.18 4.50 -3.89
CA ASN A 376 -27.32 4.41 -2.99
C ASN A 376 -28.65 4.84 -3.62
N ARG A 377 -28.65 5.68 -4.67
CA ARG A 377 -29.85 6.03 -5.44
C ARG A 377 -30.28 4.88 -6.34
N GLN A 378 -29.31 4.23 -7.02
CA GLN A 378 -29.59 3.08 -7.89
C GLN A 378 -30.16 1.90 -7.10
N GLU A 379 -29.59 1.58 -5.94
CA GLU A 379 -30.09 0.54 -5.05
C GLU A 379 -31.53 0.77 -4.54
N LYS A 380 -31.95 2.04 -4.37
CA LYS A 380 -33.34 2.38 -3.98
C LYS A 380 -34.33 2.25 -5.13
N ILE A 381 -33.92 2.27 -6.36
CA ILE A 381 -34.77 2.14 -7.55
C ILE A 381 -35.01 0.65 -7.86
N ILE A 382 -34.05 -0.21 -7.51
CA ILE A 382 -34.09 -1.66 -7.75
C ILE A 382 -34.88 -2.43 -6.65
N LYS A 383 -35.07 -1.82 -5.50
CA LYS A 383 -35.91 -2.34 -4.37
C LYS A 383 -37.31 -1.78 -4.42
#